data_64afc77ba423378df35a201665b1e567
#
_entry.id   64afc77ba423378df35a201665b1e567
#
_cell.length_a   1.000
_cell.length_b   1.000
_cell.length_c   1.000
_cell.angle_alpha   90.00
_cell.angle_beta   90.00
_cell.angle_gamma   90.00
#
_symmetry.space_group_name_H-M   'P 1'
#
loop_
_entity.id
_entity.type
_entity.pdbx_description
1 polymer ?
#
loop_
_entity_poly.entity_id
_entity_poly.type
_entity_poly.pdbx_seq_one_letter_code
_entity_poly.pdbx_strand_id
1 'polypeptide(L)'
;MDELQAVNDIVNNAVKDSSYTTVLISSGVFILYTLIIKVVDYYKSKDKHKPLLEMASAIKDVSENVVKLNQVLDKTIQDVEQKEYDRIGNVIIASFLSFKSAILDQCIDTIINNNINANKDNVTQNVYKTVSTEYYKLYSIFSAYEHDSVSVATKIKENWIDDVTDECITIMYNGNDALTRIRQLNRKLGLISEEYSIYLKNKILNH
;
A
#
# COMPACT_ATOMS: atom_id res chain seq x y z
N MET A 1 -9.41 -36.50 -23.60
CA MET A 1 -8.33 -35.48 -23.62
C MET A 1 -8.88 -34.08 -23.42
N ASP A 2 -10.10 -33.80 -23.84
CA ASP A 2 -10.71 -32.46 -23.80
C ASP A 2 -11.06 -31.95 -22.39
N GLU A 3 -11.41 -32.84 -21.46
CA GLU A 3 -11.84 -32.42 -20.12
C GLU A 3 -10.68 -31.91 -19.24
N LEU A 4 -9.48 -32.49 -19.38
CA LEU A 4 -8.30 -32.05 -18.66
C LEU A 4 -7.82 -30.67 -19.15
N GLN A 5 -8.00 -30.40 -20.42
CA GLN A 5 -7.66 -29.13 -21.05
C GLN A 5 -8.62 -28.03 -20.62
N ALA A 6 -9.93 -28.34 -20.54
CA ALA A 6 -10.95 -27.41 -20.01
C ALA A 6 -10.71 -27.02 -18.55
N VAL A 7 -10.32 -27.98 -17.72
CA VAL A 7 -10.00 -27.72 -16.29
C VAL A 7 -8.72 -26.86 -16.17
N ASN A 8 -7.71 -27.13 -16.99
CA ASN A 8 -6.48 -26.33 -17.02
C ASN A 8 -6.72 -24.88 -17.47
N ASP A 9 -7.63 -24.68 -18.42
CA ASP A 9 -8.03 -23.36 -18.87
C ASP A 9 -8.83 -22.60 -17.80
N ILE A 10 -9.69 -23.29 -17.05
CA ILE A 10 -10.43 -22.69 -15.90
C ILE A 10 -9.45 -22.26 -14.81
N VAL A 11 -8.47 -23.10 -14.45
CA VAL A 11 -7.45 -22.78 -13.45
C VAL A 11 -6.59 -21.61 -13.89
N ASN A 12 -6.14 -21.58 -15.16
CA ASN A 12 -5.33 -20.51 -15.71
C ASN A 12 -6.09 -19.15 -15.79
N ASN A 13 -7.38 -19.19 -16.09
CA ASN A 13 -8.23 -17.99 -16.10
C ASN A 13 -8.51 -17.50 -14.67
N ALA A 14 -8.74 -18.39 -13.71
CA ALA A 14 -8.92 -18.04 -12.31
C ALA A 14 -7.67 -17.40 -11.69
N VAL A 15 -6.48 -17.86 -12.08
CA VAL A 15 -5.20 -17.27 -11.64
C VAL A 15 -5.00 -15.84 -12.21
N LYS A 16 -5.51 -15.59 -13.43
CA LYS A 16 -5.44 -14.26 -14.05
C LYS A 16 -6.41 -13.24 -13.45
N ASP A 17 -7.56 -13.67 -12.95
CA ASP A 17 -8.65 -12.78 -12.47
C ASP A 17 -8.61 -12.45 -10.97
N SER A 18 -7.48 -12.62 -10.29
CA SER A 18 -7.17 -12.08 -8.95
C SER A 18 -8.17 -12.40 -7.82
N SER A 19 -8.98 -13.44 -7.93
CA SER A 19 -9.82 -13.87 -6.82
C SER A 19 -9.24 -15.12 -6.17
N TYR A 20 -8.55 -14.97 -5.03
CA TYR A 20 -8.01 -16.07 -4.21
C TYR A 20 -9.02 -17.19 -3.96
N THR A 21 -10.27 -16.80 -3.72
CA THR A 21 -11.39 -17.72 -3.51
C THR A 21 -11.62 -18.62 -4.73
N THR A 22 -11.50 -18.07 -5.93
CA THR A 22 -11.71 -18.80 -7.19
C THR A 22 -10.60 -19.81 -7.44
N VAL A 23 -9.34 -19.46 -7.13
CA VAL A 23 -8.19 -20.38 -7.26
C VAL A 23 -8.28 -21.52 -6.25
N LEU A 24 -8.64 -21.23 -4.99
CA LEU A 24 -8.83 -22.26 -3.95
C LEU A 24 -9.99 -23.22 -4.28
N ILE A 25 -11.12 -22.69 -4.74
CA ILE A 25 -12.27 -23.52 -5.14
C ILE A 25 -11.91 -24.36 -6.36
N SER A 26 -11.27 -23.79 -7.38
CA SER A 26 -10.90 -24.52 -8.61
C SER A 26 -9.90 -25.66 -8.31
N SER A 27 -8.89 -25.40 -7.46
CA SER A 27 -7.92 -26.41 -7.04
C SER A 27 -8.57 -27.51 -6.20
N GLY A 28 -9.47 -27.17 -5.29
CA GLY A 28 -10.24 -28.11 -4.49
C GLY A 28 -11.13 -29.02 -5.35
N VAL A 29 -11.84 -28.45 -6.32
CA VAL A 29 -12.68 -29.19 -7.28
C VAL A 29 -11.82 -30.14 -8.13
N PHE A 30 -10.65 -29.70 -8.61
CA PHE A 30 -9.73 -30.53 -9.39
C PHE A 30 -9.21 -31.72 -8.60
N ILE A 31 -8.82 -31.52 -7.34
CA ILE A 31 -8.37 -32.58 -6.44
C ILE A 31 -9.50 -33.60 -6.21
N LEU A 32 -10.71 -33.14 -5.89
CA LEU A 32 -11.88 -33.99 -5.69
C LEU A 32 -12.23 -34.78 -6.94
N TYR A 33 -12.23 -34.17 -8.12
CA TYR A 33 -12.51 -34.81 -9.39
C TYR A 33 -11.49 -35.93 -9.69
N THR A 34 -10.19 -35.63 -9.50
CA THR A 34 -9.12 -36.61 -9.71
C THR A 34 -9.22 -37.80 -8.76
N LEU A 35 -9.56 -37.57 -7.49
CA LEU A 35 -9.80 -38.63 -6.51
C LEU A 35 -11.01 -39.50 -6.89
N ILE A 36 -12.12 -38.90 -7.32
CA ILE A 36 -13.34 -39.65 -7.73
C ILE A 36 -13.03 -40.56 -8.92
N ILE A 37 -12.33 -40.06 -9.94
CA ILE A 37 -11.96 -40.88 -11.11
C ILE A 37 -11.12 -42.09 -10.65
N LYS A 38 -10.10 -41.88 -9.82
CA LYS A 38 -9.23 -42.95 -9.34
C LYS A 38 -9.98 -43.97 -8.50
N VAL A 39 -10.94 -43.56 -7.69
CA VAL A 39 -11.81 -44.44 -6.91
C VAL A 39 -12.71 -45.26 -7.85
N VAL A 40 -13.28 -44.68 -8.89
CA VAL A 40 -14.13 -45.38 -9.89
C VAL A 40 -13.29 -46.43 -10.64
N ASP A 41 -12.07 -46.08 -11.07
CA ASP A 41 -11.16 -47.00 -11.76
C ASP A 41 -10.73 -48.17 -10.84
N TYR A 42 -10.53 -47.92 -9.55
CA TYR A 42 -10.26 -48.95 -8.54
C TYR A 42 -11.39 -50.00 -8.46
N TYR A 43 -12.64 -49.55 -8.41
CA TYR A 43 -13.79 -50.48 -8.35
C TYR A 43 -14.05 -51.25 -9.66
N LYS A 44 -13.61 -50.73 -10.82
CA LYS A 44 -13.76 -51.38 -12.13
C LYS A 44 -12.68 -52.42 -12.42
N SER A 45 -11.56 -52.39 -11.73
CA SER A 45 -10.42 -53.30 -11.96
C SER A 45 -10.57 -54.61 -11.21
N LYS A 46 -10.35 -55.75 -11.91
CA LYS A 46 -10.34 -57.08 -11.32
C LYS A 46 -9.02 -57.43 -10.62
N ASP A 47 -7.95 -56.68 -10.88
CA ASP A 47 -6.61 -56.91 -10.34
C ASP A 47 -6.36 -55.98 -9.18
N LYS A 48 -6.44 -56.48 -7.93
CA LYS A 48 -6.46 -55.70 -6.70
C LYS A 48 -5.13 -54.99 -6.34
N HIS A 49 -4.00 -55.47 -6.88
CA HIS A 49 -2.69 -54.95 -6.49
C HIS A 49 -2.23 -53.77 -7.36
N LYS A 50 -2.47 -53.81 -8.66
CA LYS A 50 -2.06 -52.77 -9.61
C LYS A 50 -2.79 -51.44 -9.38
N PRO A 51 -4.11 -51.40 -9.16
CA PRO A 51 -4.83 -50.19 -8.86
C PRO A 51 -4.43 -49.51 -7.55
N LEU A 52 -4.04 -50.30 -6.52
CA LEU A 52 -3.57 -49.75 -5.25
C LEU A 52 -2.25 -48.99 -5.39
N LEU A 53 -1.32 -49.52 -6.19
CA LEU A 53 -0.05 -48.85 -6.49
C LEU A 53 -0.25 -47.59 -7.32
N GLU A 54 -1.11 -47.66 -8.34
CA GLU A 54 -1.48 -46.47 -9.15
C GLU A 54 -2.19 -45.41 -8.34
N MET A 55 -3.06 -45.79 -7.40
CA MET A 55 -3.74 -44.91 -6.49
C MET A 55 -2.77 -44.26 -5.49
N ALA A 56 -1.82 -45.04 -4.94
CA ALA A 56 -0.77 -44.48 -4.07
C ALA A 56 0.13 -43.47 -4.81
N SER A 57 0.51 -43.78 -6.07
CA SER A 57 1.27 -42.87 -6.91
C SER A 57 0.47 -41.58 -7.18
N ALA A 58 -0.81 -41.71 -7.55
CA ALA A 58 -1.66 -40.52 -7.81
C ALA A 58 -1.87 -39.66 -6.57
N ILE A 59 -2.01 -40.24 -5.37
CA ILE A 59 -2.09 -39.52 -4.11
C ILE A 59 -0.78 -38.77 -3.84
N LYS A 60 0.36 -39.36 -4.12
CA LYS A 60 1.66 -38.72 -3.99
C LYS A 60 1.78 -37.52 -4.95
N ASP A 61 1.43 -37.73 -6.22
CA ASP A 61 1.48 -36.66 -7.23
C ASP A 61 0.54 -35.50 -6.88
N VAL A 62 -0.67 -35.77 -6.37
CA VAL A 62 -1.60 -34.79 -5.86
C VAL A 62 -1.02 -34.04 -4.66
N SER A 63 -0.40 -34.75 -3.71
CA SER A 63 0.23 -34.12 -2.54
C SER A 63 1.38 -33.19 -2.95
N GLU A 64 2.24 -33.61 -3.87
CA GLU A 64 3.33 -32.78 -4.39
C GLU A 64 2.80 -31.52 -5.12
N ASN A 65 1.71 -31.68 -5.88
CA ASN A 65 1.09 -30.55 -6.58
C ASN A 65 0.41 -29.57 -5.61
N VAL A 66 -0.21 -30.05 -4.53
CA VAL A 66 -0.77 -29.20 -3.46
C VAL A 66 0.34 -28.39 -2.77
N VAL A 67 1.49 -29.01 -2.49
CA VAL A 67 2.63 -28.30 -1.90
C VAL A 67 3.14 -27.20 -2.85
N LYS A 68 3.29 -27.51 -4.13
CA LYS A 68 3.69 -26.50 -5.15
C LYS A 68 2.68 -25.38 -5.28
N LEU A 69 1.39 -25.71 -5.26
CA LEU A 69 0.32 -24.70 -5.33
C LEU A 69 0.35 -23.78 -4.12
N ASN A 70 0.54 -24.31 -2.91
CA ASN A 70 0.69 -23.48 -1.72
C ASN A 70 1.91 -22.55 -1.80
N GLN A 71 3.05 -23.04 -2.29
CA GLN A 71 4.24 -22.20 -2.49
C GLN A 71 3.99 -21.05 -3.50
N VAL A 72 3.25 -21.34 -4.58
CA VAL A 72 2.87 -20.31 -5.57
C VAL A 72 1.88 -19.30 -4.96
N LEU A 73 0.92 -19.78 -4.19
CA LEU A 73 -0.03 -18.92 -3.49
C LEU A 73 0.66 -17.99 -2.49
N ASP A 74 1.53 -18.52 -1.64
CA ASP A 74 2.29 -17.74 -0.66
C ASP A 74 3.12 -16.65 -1.36
N LYS A 75 3.81 -17.02 -2.44
CA LYS A 75 4.58 -16.06 -3.24
C LYS A 75 3.68 -14.99 -3.88
N THR A 76 2.53 -15.38 -4.41
CA THR A 76 1.58 -14.45 -5.03
C THR A 76 1.00 -13.50 -3.99
N ILE A 77 0.69 -13.98 -2.78
CA ILE A 77 0.24 -13.15 -1.66
C ILE A 77 1.31 -12.11 -1.32
N GLN A 78 2.55 -12.55 -1.12
CA GLN A 78 3.67 -11.65 -0.83
C GLN A 78 3.88 -10.60 -1.93
N ASP A 79 3.81 -10.99 -3.21
CA ASP A 79 3.96 -10.06 -4.33
C ASP A 79 2.82 -9.02 -4.39
N VAL A 80 1.59 -9.40 -4.02
CA VAL A 80 0.44 -8.48 -3.96
C VAL A 80 0.55 -7.53 -2.78
N GLU A 81 0.90 -8.03 -1.60
CA GLU A 81 1.14 -7.21 -0.42
C GLU A 81 2.27 -6.20 -0.67
N GLN A 82 3.38 -6.63 -1.25
CA GLN A 82 4.50 -5.75 -1.59
C GLN A 82 4.09 -4.63 -2.57
N LYS A 83 3.31 -4.96 -3.61
CA LYS A 83 2.80 -3.94 -4.56
C LYS A 83 1.87 -2.94 -3.88
N GLU A 84 1.04 -3.39 -2.96
CA GLU A 84 0.15 -2.49 -2.21
C GLU A 84 0.95 -1.58 -1.27
N TYR A 85 1.98 -2.10 -0.60
CA TYR A 85 2.90 -1.31 0.21
C TYR A 85 3.62 -0.25 -0.63
N ASP A 86 4.13 -0.63 -1.80
CA ASP A 86 4.80 0.31 -2.71
C ASP A 86 3.82 1.39 -3.19
N ARG A 87 2.57 1.03 -3.48
CA ARG A 87 1.52 1.96 -3.87
C ARG A 87 1.21 2.96 -2.77
N ILE A 88 0.98 2.50 -1.54
CA ILE A 88 0.73 3.37 -0.38
C ILE A 88 1.96 4.25 -0.11
N GLY A 89 3.15 3.68 -0.15
CA GLY A 89 4.40 4.40 0.03
C GLY A 89 4.58 5.55 -0.97
N ASN A 90 4.24 5.34 -2.23
CA ASN A 90 4.30 6.36 -3.26
C ASN A 90 3.25 7.46 -3.07
N VAL A 91 2.03 7.10 -2.64
CA VAL A 91 0.99 8.08 -2.30
C VAL A 91 1.42 8.94 -1.12
N ILE A 92 2.02 8.36 -0.09
CA ILE A 92 2.57 9.11 1.06
C ILE A 92 3.59 10.14 0.58
N ILE A 93 4.59 9.73 -0.19
CA ILE A 93 5.63 10.66 -0.71
C ILE A 93 5.00 11.78 -1.52
N ALA A 94 4.17 11.45 -2.51
CA ALA A 94 3.53 12.43 -3.39
C ALA A 94 2.67 13.44 -2.61
N SER A 95 1.93 12.96 -1.61
CA SER A 95 1.07 13.79 -0.78
C SER A 95 1.87 14.78 0.08
N PHE A 96 2.98 14.34 0.68
CA PHE A 96 3.85 15.25 1.44
C PHE A 96 4.63 16.21 0.55
N LEU A 97 4.98 15.86 -0.67
CA LEU A 97 5.55 16.81 -1.64
C LEU A 97 4.54 17.89 -2.01
N SER A 98 3.27 17.54 -2.21
CA SER A 98 2.20 18.49 -2.46
C SER A 98 1.97 19.40 -1.26
N PHE A 99 1.89 18.84 -0.05
CA PHE A 99 1.80 19.58 1.21
C PHE A 99 2.93 20.62 1.35
N LYS A 100 4.19 20.18 1.17
CA LYS A 100 5.35 21.07 1.17
C LYS A 100 5.21 22.19 0.17
N SER A 101 4.85 21.86 -1.08
CA SER A 101 4.78 22.85 -2.17
C SER A 101 3.77 23.95 -1.87
N ALA A 102 2.57 23.58 -1.45
CA ALA A 102 1.50 24.53 -1.15
C ALA A 102 1.85 25.50 0.00
N ILE A 103 2.50 24.98 1.06
CA ILE A 103 2.94 25.82 2.18
C ILE A 103 4.09 26.73 1.76
N LEU A 104 5.05 26.19 1.02
CA LEU A 104 6.19 26.96 0.52
C LEU A 104 5.72 28.11 -0.38
N ASP A 105 4.80 27.86 -1.31
CA ASP A 105 4.24 28.87 -2.21
C ASP A 105 3.55 29.99 -1.43
N GLN A 106 2.77 29.66 -0.43
CA GLN A 106 2.14 30.66 0.46
C GLN A 106 3.18 31.51 1.22
N CYS A 107 4.22 30.88 1.74
CA CYS A 107 5.28 31.59 2.45
C CYS A 107 6.09 32.50 1.48
N ILE A 108 6.40 32.03 0.28
CA ILE A 108 7.08 32.78 -0.77
C ILE A 108 6.26 34.02 -1.14
N ASP A 109 4.98 33.84 -1.39
CA ASP A 109 4.05 34.92 -1.73
C ASP A 109 4.03 36.01 -0.63
N THR A 110 3.99 35.57 0.62
CA THR A 110 4.03 36.48 1.77
C THR A 110 5.35 37.26 1.87
N ILE A 111 6.49 36.59 1.56
CA ILE A 111 7.82 37.24 1.60
C ILE A 111 8.01 38.20 0.44
N ILE A 112 7.65 37.79 -0.80
CA ILE A 112 7.88 38.59 -2.02
C ILE A 112 6.99 39.83 -2.03
N ASN A 113 5.72 39.69 -1.66
CA ASN A 113 4.78 40.80 -1.63
C ASN A 113 4.99 41.73 -0.43
N ASN A 114 6.07 41.56 0.32
CA ASN A 114 6.45 42.35 1.49
C ASN A 114 5.39 42.39 2.61
N ASN A 115 4.45 41.45 2.58
CA ASN A 115 3.39 41.32 3.58
C ASN A 115 3.94 40.86 4.94
N ILE A 116 5.23 40.52 5.00
CA ILE A 116 5.93 40.15 6.23
C ILE A 116 6.03 41.31 7.23
N ASN A 117 5.98 42.56 6.74
CA ASN A 117 5.92 43.75 7.57
C ASN A 117 4.49 44.05 8.05
N ALA A 118 3.49 43.35 7.57
CA ALA A 118 2.17 43.35 8.14
C ALA A 118 2.16 42.84 9.58
N ASN A 119 1.04 43.00 10.26
CA ASN A 119 0.90 42.46 11.60
C ASN A 119 1.27 40.96 11.63
N LYS A 120 2.25 40.62 12.47
CA LYS A 120 2.78 39.23 12.60
C LYS A 120 1.66 38.23 12.88
N ASP A 121 0.65 38.60 13.67
CA ASP A 121 -0.48 37.72 13.98
C ASP A 121 -1.28 37.38 12.74
N ASN A 122 -1.50 38.33 11.83
CA ASN A 122 -2.21 38.09 10.57
C ASN A 122 -1.41 37.12 9.66
N VAL A 123 -0.09 37.32 9.59
CA VAL A 123 0.79 36.40 8.82
C VAL A 123 0.74 34.99 9.42
N THR A 124 0.85 34.89 10.74
CA THR A 124 0.77 33.61 11.45
C THR A 124 -0.57 32.90 11.18
N GLN A 125 -1.69 33.63 11.27
CA GLN A 125 -3.01 33.08 10.98
C GLN A 125 -3.15 32.59 9.54
N ASN A 126 -2.61 33.33 8.57
CA ASN A 126 -2.65 32.93 7.17
C ASN A 126 -1.81 31.67 6.90
N VAL A 127 -0.60 31.60 7.46
CA VAL A 127 0.25 30.38 7.37
C VAL A 127 -0.45 29.21 8.05
N TYR A 128 -0.94 29.40 9.28
CA TYR A 128 -1.68 28.37 10.01
C TYR A 128 -2.89 27.84 9.22
N LYS A 129 -3.67 28.72 8.62
CA LYS A 129 -4.82 28.35 7.80
C LYS A 129 -4.39 27.51 6.60
N THR A 130 -3.30 27.87 5.95
CA THR A 130 -2.77 27.09 4.80
C THR A 130 -2.28 25.73 5.27
N VAL A 131 -1.45 25.67 6.33
CA VAL A 131 -0.95 24.42 6.89
C VAL A 131 -2.10 23.52 7.32
N SER A 132 -3.09 24.05 8.03
CA SER A 132 -4.28 23.34 8.46
C SER A 132 -5.10 22.80 7.27
N THR A 133 -5.29 23.62 6.22
CA THR A 133 -6.00 23.18 5.02
C THR A 133 -5.27 22.02 4.34
N GLU A 134 -3.98 22.11 4.17
CA GLU A 134 -3.17 21.06 3.54
C GLU A 134 -3.09 19.80 4.43
N TYR A 135 -3.03 19.98 5.76
CA TYR A 135 -3.12 18.86 6.71
C TYR A 135 -4.44 18.08 6.55
N TYR A 136 -5.57 18.77 6.48
CA TYR A 136 -6.87 18.09 6.31
C TYR A 136 -7.02 17.44 4.92
N LYS A 137 -6.34 17.96 3.89
CA LYS A 137 -6.23 17.28 2.60
C LYS A 137 -5.46 15.96 2.74
N LEU A 138 -4.31 15.97 3.44
CA LEU A 138 -3.56 14.74 3.74
C LEU A 138 -4.43 13.76 4.50
N TYR A 139 -5.13 14.21 5.54
CA TYR A 139 -6.03 13.38 6.33
C TYR A 139 -7.12 12.74 5.45
N SER A 140 -7.73 13.52 4.56
CA SER A 140 -8.74 13.03 3.61
C SER A 140 -8.17 11.99 2.64
N ILE A 141 -6.98 12.24 2.08
CA ILE A 141 -6.32 11.28 1.19
C ILE A 141 -6.05 9.97 1.94
N PHE A 142 -5.47 10.04 3.12
CA PHE A 142 -5.07 8.85 3.86
C PHE A 142 -6.23 8.13 4.54
N SER A 143 -7.40 8.79 4.71
CA SER A 143 -8.61 8.10 5.16
C SER A 143 -9.17 7.10 4.15
N ALA A 144 -8.78 7.23 2.87
CA ALA A 144 -9.15 6.27 1.82
C ALA A 144 -8.26 5.01 1.81
N TYR A 145 -7.21 4.96 2.63
CA TYR A 145 -6.29 3.83 2.72
C TYR A 145 -6.38 3.17 4.10
N GLU A 146 -6.53 1.86 4.07
CA GLU A 146 -6.55 1.02 5.27
C GLU A 146 -5.35 0.05 5.23
N HIS A 147 -4.77 -0.17 6.39
CA HIS A 147 -3.78 -1.21 6.62
C HIS A 147 -4.16 -1.95 7.90
N ASP A 148 -4.26 -3.27 7.84
CA ASP A 148 -4.74 -4.12 8.94
C ASP A 148 -6.07 -3.64 9.55
N SER A 149 -7.01 -3.23 8.69
CA SER A 149 -8.31 -2.68 9.10
C SER A 149 -8.25 -1.37 9.90
N VAL A 150 -7.10 -0.68 9.84
CA VAL A 150 -6.90 0.63 10.48
C VAL A 150 -6.64 1.68 9.40
N SER A 151 -7.40 2.78 9.43
CA SER A 151 -7.16 3.88 8.48
C SER A 151 -5.80 4.51 8.72
N VAL A 152 -5.04 4.71 7.63
CA VAL A 152 -3.73 5.38 7.63
C VAL A 152 -3.82 6.79 8.22
N ALA A 153 -4.95 7.48 8.02
CA ALA A 153 -5.19 8.81 8.57
C ALA A 153 -5.06 8.86 10.11
N THR A 154 -5.41 7.78 10.82
CA THR A 154 -5.29 7.73 12.29
C THR A 154 -3.86 7.78 12.81
N LYS A 155 -2.87 7.59 11.94
CA LYS A 155 -1.45 7.67 12.28
C LYS A 155 -0.87 9.07 12.10
N ILE A 156 -1.63 10.00 11.50
CA ILE A 156 -1.21 11.40 11.34
C ILE A 156 -1.34 12.11 12.70
N LYS A 157 -0.32 12.85 13.07
CA LYS A 157 -0.31 13.57 14.35
C LYS A 157 -0.88 14.98 14.17
N GLU A 158 -1.82 15.36 15.02
CA GLU A 158 -2.49 16.67 14.97
C GLU A 158 -1.54 17.83 15.24
N ASN A 159 -0.51 17.64 16.10
CA ASN A 159 0.49 18.65 16.40
C ASN A 159 1.36 19.07 15.19
N TRP A 160 1.32 18.35 14.08
CA TRP A 160 2.04 18.75 12.87
C TRP A 160 1.60 20.09 12.32
N ILE A 161 0.35 20.50 12.58
CA ILE A 161 -0.15 21.82 12.16
C ILE A 161 0.64 22.93 12.88
N ASP A 162 0.75 22.82 14.20
CA ASP A 162 1.45 23.80 15.01
C ASP A 162 2.96 23.78 14.73
N ASP A 163 3.56 22.59 14.71
CA ASP A 163 5.01 22.40 14.48
C ASP A 163 5.44 23.04 13.14
N VAL A 164 4.70 22.80 12.05
CA VAL A 164 5.01 23.35 10.72
C VAL A 164 4.77 24.85 10.68
N THR A 165 3.70 25.33 11.29
CA THR A 165 3.38 26.76 11.34
C THR A 165 4.49 27.52 12.08
N ASP A 166 4.88 27.06 13.27
CA ASP A 166 5.90 27.71 14.09
C ASP A 166 7.26 27.76 13.38
N GLU A 167 7.65 26.69 12.72
CA GLU A 167 8.89 26.65 11.92
C GLU A 167 8.85 27.62 10.74
N CYS A 168 7.73 27.68 10.01
CA CYS A 168 7.58 28.64 8.92
C CYS A 168 7.69 30.09 9.41
N ILE A 169 6.95 30.43 10.47
CA ILE A 169 6.97 31.79 11.05
C ILE A 169 8.34 32.14 11.58
N THR A 170 9.00 31.20 12.27
CA THR A 170 10.36 31.41 12.79
C THR A 170 11.33 31.75 11.67
N ILE A 171 11.33 31.02 10.57
CA ILE A 171 12.22 31.28 9.41
C ILE A 171 11.85 32.60 8.71
N MET A 172 10.57 32.86 8.52
CA MET A 172 10.11 34.08 7.86
C MET A 172 10.55 35.35 8.58
N TYR A 173 10.63 35.33 9.91
CA TYR A 173 10.99 36.51 10.68
C TYR A 173 12.46 36.59 11.11
N ASN A 174 13.22 35.51 11.08
CA ASN A 174 14.62 35.46 11.52
C ASN A 174 15.66 35.57 10.41
N GLY A 175 15.28 35.56 9.14
CA GLY A 175 16.21 35.63 8.00
C GLY A 175 16.61 37.06 7.66
N ASN A 176 17.87 37.27 7.20
CA ASN A 176 18.42 38.59 6.88
C ASN A 176 17.87 39.16 5.56
N ASP A 177 17.55 38.35 4.58
CA ASP A 177 17.01 38.74 3.27
C ASP A 177 15.97 37.74 2.75
N ALA A 178 15.18 38.14 1.77
CA ALA A 178 14.09 37.34 1.22
C ALA A 178 14.59 36.01 0.61
N LEU A 179 15.69 36.03 -0.11
CA LEU A 179 16.23 34.87 -0.79
C LEU A 179 16.72 33.80 0.23
N THR A 180 17.40 34.26 1.28
CA THR A 180 17.87 33.39 2.37
C THR A 180 16.66 32.76 3.10
N ARG A 181 15.61 33.52 3.41
CA ARG A 181 14.38 33.00 4.01
C ARG A 181 13.74 31.92 3.14
N ILE A 182 13.57 32.16 1.84
CA ILE A 182 12.99 31.21 0.90
C ILE A 182 13.81 29.90 0.83
N ARG A 183 15.14 30.02 0.77
CA ARG A 183 16.03 28.82 0.77
C ARG A 183 15.91 28.02 2.06
N GLN A 184 15.87 28.69 3.20
CA GLN A 184 15.71 28.05 4.50
C GLN A 184 14.35 27.36 4.64
N LEU A 185 13.27 28.02 4.21
CA LEU A 185 11.92 27.44 4.16
C LEU A 185 11.89 26.19 3.30
N ASN A 186 12.37 26.26 2.06
CA ASN A 186 12.40 25.10 1.15
C ASN A 186 13.16 23.92 1.75
N ARG A 187 14.32 24.18 2.37
CA ARG A 187 15.12 23.15 3.03
C ARG A 187 14.37 22.56 4.24
N LYS A 188 13.84 23.40 5.12
CA LYS A 188 13.19 22.95 6.35
C LYS A 188 11.89 22.18 6.06
N LEU A 189 11.04 22.70 5.19
CA LEU A 189 9.82 22.01 4.76
C LEU A 189 10.13 20.69 4.02
N GLY A 190 11.26 20.64 3.30
CA GLY A 190 11.76 19.40 2.71
C GLY A 190 12.07 18.35 3.76
N LEU A 191 12.83 18.71 4.80
CA LEU A 191 13.17 17.81 5.92
C LEU A 191 11.93 17.36 6.70
N ILE A 192 11.01 18.27 7.00
CA ILE A 192 9.75 17.94 7.68
C ILE A 192 8.92 16.95 6.84
N SER A 193 8.77 17.22 5.54
CA SER A 193 8.02 16.34 4.64
C SER A 193 8.63 14.95 4.53
N GLU A 194 9.96 14.86 4.50
CA GLU A 194 10.68 13.60 4.53
C GLU A 194 10.49 12.86 5.86
N GLU A 195 10.67 13.53 6.97
CA GLU A 195 10.50 12.97 8.32
C GLU A 195 9.08 12.42 8.52
N TYR A 196 8.06 13.20 8.14
CA TYR A 196 6.66 12.79 8.28
C TYR A 196 6.30 11.63 7.34
N SER A 197 6.83 11.62 6.12
CA SER A 197 6.63 10.51 5.19
C SER A 197 7.29 9.23 5.68
N ILE A 198 8.50 9.30 6.22
CA ILE A 198 9.21 8.16 6.84
C ILE A 198 8.44 7.68 8.08
N TYR A 199 7.99 8.61 8.94
CA TYR A 199 7.20 8.25 10.11
C TYR A 199 5.93 7.46 9.72
N LEU A 200 5.15 7.94 8.74
CA LEU A 200 3.94 7.25 8.28
C LEU A 200 4.27 5.89 7.67
N LYS A 201 5.26 5.81 6.80
CA LYS A 201 5.72 4.54 6.23
C LYS A 201 6.06 3.54 7.33
N ASN A 202 6.87 3.94 8.30
CA ASN A 202 7.27 3.06 9.40
C ASN A 202 6.08 2.61 10.26
N LYS A 203 5.05 3.45 10.41
CA LYS A 203 3.83 3.10 11.16
C LYS A 203 2.86 2.19 10.41
N ILE A 204 3.00 2.11 9.09
CA ILE A 204 2.15 1.28 8.22
C ILE A 204 2.89 -0.02 7.86
N LEU A 205 4.20 0.04 7.62
CA LEU A 205 4.98 -1.07 7.07
C LEU A 205 5.72 -1.91 8.12
N ASN A 206 5.82 -1.45 9.38
CA ASN A 206 6.56 -2.11 10.46
C ASN A 206 5.62 -2.72 11.52
N HIS A 207 4.63 -3.50 11.07
CA HIS A 207 3.87 -4.41 11.95
C HIS A 207 4.19 -5.86 11.65
#